data_2dbf347b0d83a04e201fab6d789315d1
#
_entry.id   2dbf347b0d83a04e201fab6d789315d1
#
_cell.length_a   1.000
_cell.length_b   1.000
_cell.length_c   1.000
_cell.angle_alpha   90.00
_cell.angle_beta   90.00
_cell.angle_gamma   90.00
#
_symmetry.space_group_name_H-M   'P 1'
#
loop_
_entity.id
_entity.type
_entity.pdbx_description
1 polymer ?
#
loop_
_entity_poly.entity_id
_entity_poly.type
_entity_poly.pdbx_seq_one_letter_code
_entity_poly.pdbx_strand_id
1 'polypeptide(L)'
;MNSRKRLAIVAIATSALFVSVTPAFAGSINGSGATFALPLIDACKADFAKDKGHTVNYPGGGSGKGRTDFTAGLVDFAGSDAPFSSGEPAGIVYAPVYAAPIALMYNLPTVKEPIYLSPATIAKIFSGYITNWDAPEIAADNERTVKTPVYETRKITTTNKGKKVTKTVPVLDKNGKAKVKSYNTKTINIDLPKQQITVWYRTDSSGTTENFTRFLKGANASNPDTRIWPKAQASVFSNATPNNISTFFNFQGASGSAAVSAGVKGKVGSVTYSEVSFAFDNKLPVAYVQNANGEFVAPDAAGTSIFLGGGTINANGTVSVDFVKKIPGAYPIGTTSYGLGYSSGKDAAKQAIVRDWYTYLLEQCPTKYPEKGFAQITGPLATK
;
A
#
# COMPACT_ATOMS: atom_id res chain seq x y z
N MET A 1 3.62 -56.25 -80.59
CA MET A 1 4.83 -55.98 -79.80
C MET A 1 4.40 -54.98 -78.74
N ASN A 2 4.22 -55.42 -77.48
CA ASN A 2 3.55 -54.70 -76.44
C ASN A 2 4.56 -53.97 -75.50
N SER A 3 4.45 -52.67 -75.42
CA SER A 3 5.20 -51.86 -74.47
C SER A 3 4.28 -51.58 -73.26
N ARG A 4 4.57 -52.22 -72.13
CA ARG A 4 3.89 -51.93 -70.83
C ARG A 4 4.53 -50.74 -70.14
N LYS A 5 3.78 -49.63 -70.02
CA LYS A 5 4.15 -48.50 -69.19
C LYS A 5 3.79 -48.82 -67.73
N ARG A 6 4.79 -48.83 -66.85
CA ARG A 6 4.60 -48.92 -65.41
C ARG A 6 4.37 -47.52 -64.85
N LEU A 7 3.17 -47.31 -64.28
CA LEU A 7 2.86 -46.10 -63.49
C LEU A 7 3.40 -46.31 -62.08
N ALA A 8 4.33 -45.42 -61.63
CA ALA A 8 4.76 -45.38 -60.26
C ALA A 8 3.84 -44.41 -59.48
N ILE A 9 3.12 -44.93 -58.50
CA ILE A 9 2.30 -44.13 -57.57
C ILE A 9 3.22 -43.74 -56.46
N VAL A 10 3.52 -42.40 -56.36
CA VAL A 10 4.22 -41.79 -55.20
C VAL A 10 3.15 -41.46 -54.16
N ALA A 11 3.12 -42.23 -53.08
CA ALA A 11 2.31 -41.97 -51.92
C ALA A 11 2.99 -40.89 -51.06
N ILE A 12 2.49 -39.67 -51.08
CA ILE A 12 2.92 -38.59 -50.16
C ILE A 12 2.22 -38.84 -48.84
N ALA A 13 2.96 -39.34 -47.85
CA ALA A 13 2.51 -39.45 -46.47
C ALA A 13 2.54 -38.05 -45.80
N THR A 14 1.40 -37.37 -45.74
CA THR A 14 1.20 -36.15 -44.96
C THR A 14 1.11 -36.53 -43.47
N SER A 15 2.21 -36.39 -42.76
CA SER A 15 2.23 -36.50 -41.29
C SER A 15 1.52 -35.28 -40.71
N ALA A 16 0.25 -35.42 -40.36
CA ALA A 16 -0.46 -34.40 -39.56
C ALA A 16 0.10 -34.44 -38.15
N LEU A 17 0.90 -33.40 -37.78
CA LEU A 17 1.25 -33.11 -36.40
C LEU A 17 -0.06 -32.71 -35.67
N PHE A 18 -0.65 -33.62 -34.94
CA PHE A 18 -1.66 -33.32 -33.94
C PHE A 18 -0.92 -32.62 -32.80
N VAL A 19 -0.89 -31.28 -32.80
CA VAL A 19 -0.63 -30.51 -31.62
C VAL A 19 -1.80 -30.77 -30.68
N SER A 20 -1.61 -31.67 -29.72
CA SER A 20 -2.55 -31.88 -28.62
C SER A 20 -2.58 -30.58 -27.78
N VAL A 21 -3.52 -29.71 -28.10
CA VAL A 21 -3.91 -28.60 -27.21
C VAL A 21 -4.56 -29.28 -26.01
N THR A 22 -3.78 -29.52 -24.97
CA THR A 22 -4.35 -29.89 -23.66
C THR A 22 -5.33 -28.81 -23.29
N PRO A 23 -6.63 -29.11 -23.05
CA PRO A 23 -7.55 -28.12 -22.56
C PRO A 23 -6.98 -27.57 -21.23
N ALA A 24 -6.71 -26.26 -21.16
CA ALA A 24 -6.40 -25.62 -19.91
C ALA A 24 -7.63 -25.81 -19.00
N PHE A 25 -7.54 -26.71 -18.02
CA PHE A 25 -8.61 -26.89 -17.05
C PHE A 25 -8.84 -25.56 -16.34
N ALA A 26 -10.00 -24.96 -16.54
CA ALA A 26 -10.45 -23.81 -15.81
C ALA A 26 -10.47 -24.16 -14.30
N GLY A 27 -9.50 -23.67 -13.57
CA GLY A 27 -9.41 -23.88 -12.12
C GLY A 27 -10.04 -22.71 -11.36
N SER A 28 -10.42 -22.96 -10.11
CA SER A 28 -10.90 -21.95 -9.20
C SER A 28 -10.09 -21.98 -7.91
N ILE A 29 -9.69 -20.83 -7.42
CA ILE A 29 -9.04 -20.64 -6.12
C ILE A 29 -9.86 -19.74 -5.24
N ASN A 30 -9.93 -20.10 -3.95
CA ASN A 30 -10.64 -19.35 -2.93
C ASN A 30 -9.64 -18.73 -1.95
N GLY A 31 -9.79 -17.46 -1.68
CA GLY A 31 -9.00 -16.72 -0.70
C GLY A 31 -9.85 -15.89 0.22
N SER A 32 -9.25 -15.44 1.33
CA SER A 32 -9.85 -14.46 2.25
C SER A 32 -8.75 -13.58 2.83
N GLY A 33 -9.11 -12.48 3.48
CA GLY A 33 -8.12 -11.69 4.20
C GLY A 33 -8.24 -10.19 4.05
N ALA A 34 -7.10 -9.52 3.87
CA ALA A 34 -6.98 -8.08 3.88
C ALA A 34 -7.98 -7.38 2.95
N THR A 35 -8.75 -6.46 3.50
CA THR A 35 -9.65 -5.61 2.71
C THR A 35 -8.95 -4.39 2.12
N PHE A 36 -7.72 -4.12 2.55
CA PHE A 36 -6.82 -3.14 1.96
C PHE A 36 -6.59 -3.41 0.47
N ALA A 37 -6.42 -4.70 0.11
CA ALA A 37 -6.16 -5.16 -1.25
C ALA A 37 -7.39 -5.22 -2.17
N LEU A 38 -8.61 -5.12 -1.63
CA LEU A 38 -9.83 -5.38 -2.40
C LEU A 38 -9.95 -4.55 -3.69
N PRO A 39 -9.67 -3.23 -3.70
CA PRO A 39 -9.81 -2.45 -4.92
C PRO A 39 -8.95 -2.94 -6.08
N LEU A 40 -7.74 -3.44 -5.78
CA LEU A 40 -6.85 -4.03 -6.79
C LEU A 40 -7.32 -5.44 -7.19
N ILE A 41 -7.59 -6.28 -6.20
CA ILE A 41 -8.06 -7.66 -6.42
C ILE A 41 -9.33 -7.66 -7.27
N ASP A 42 -10.31 -6.82 -6.94
CA ASP A 42 -11.58 -6.73 -7.67
C ASP A 42 -11.41 -6.22 -9.10
N ALA A 43 -10.50 -5.27 -9.32
CA ALA A 43 -10.18 -4.81 -10.66
C ALA A 43 -9.53 -5.93 -11.50
N CYS A 44 -8.62 -6.70 -10.91
CA CYS A 44 -7.77 -7.63 -11.66
C CYS A 44 -8.30 -9.05 -11.79
N LYS A 45 -9.19 -9.51 -10.90
CA LYS A 45 -9.69 -10.89 -10.94
C LYS A 45 -10.43 -11.23 -12.23
N ALA A 46 -11.13 -10.27 -12.83
CA ALA A 46 -11.83 -10.46 -14.11
C ALA A 46 -10.83 -10.58 -15.29
N ASP A 47 -9.79 -9.75 -15.28
CA ASP A 47 -8.72 -9.83 -16.27
C ASP A 47 -7.93 -11.12 -16.15
N PHE A 48 -7.61 -11.55 -14.92
CA PHE A 48 -6.94 -12.82 -14.67
C PHE A 48 -7.76 -14.00 -15.20
N ALA A 49 -9.07 -14.00 -14.96
CA ALA A 49 -9.95 -15.03 -15.49
C ALA A 49 -9.95 -15.07 -17.03
N LYS A 50 -9.94 -13.90 -17.68
CA LYS A 50 -9.86 -13.79 -19.13
C LYS A 50 -8.49 -14.22 -19.68
N ASP A 51 -7.40 -13.80 -19.06
CA ASP A 51 -6.04 -13.98 -19.56
C ASP A 51 -5.47 -15.37 -19.24
N LYS A 52 -5.89 -15.97 -18.11
CA LYS A 52 -5.37 -17.26 -17.60
C LYS A 52 -6.41 -18.38 -17.53
N GLY A 53 -7.68 -18.10 -17.73
CA GLY A 53 -8.75 -19.09 -17.66
C GLY A 53 -9.10 -19.56 -16.23
N HIS A 54 -8.64 -18.88 -15.19
CA HIS A 54 -8.84 -19.28 -13.80
C HIS A 54 -9.67 -18.26 -13.02
N THR A 55 -10.54 -18.73 -12.13
CA THR A 55 -11.40 -17.88 -11.31
C THR A 55 -10.80 -17.66 -9.91
N VAL A 56 -10.82 -16.42 -9.46
CA VAL A 56 -10.40 -16.03 -8.11
C VAL A 56 -11.60 -15.54 -7.31
N ASN A 57 -11.90 -16.20 -6.19
CA ASN A 57 -12.91 -15.78 -5.21
C ASN A 57 -12.21 -15.19 -3.99
N TYR A 58 -12.47 -13.92 -3.70
CA TYR A 58 -11.84 -13.21 -2.57
C TYR A 58 -12.80 -12.20 -1.95
N PRO A 59 -13.58 -12.58 -0.94
CA PRO A 59 -14.55 -11.69 -0.28
C PRO A 59 -13.92 -10.71 0.73
N GLY A 60 -12.63 -10.81 1.01
CA GLY A 60 -11.97 -10.01 2.06
C GLY A 60 -12.19 -10.60 3.47
N GLY A 61 -12.53 -9.75 4.44
CA GLY A 61 -12.82 -10.13 5.83
C GLY A 61 -11.78 -9.68 6.85
N GLY A 62 -10.70 -9.01 6.40
CA GLY A 62 -9.59 -8.54 7.24
C GLY A 62 -8.44 -9.54 7.34
N SER A 63 -7.22 -9.02 7.57
CA SER A 63 -5.99 -9.82 7.61
C SER A 63 -6.03 -10.94 8.65
N GLY A 64 -6.66 -10.69 9.81
CA GLY A 64 -6.84 -11.70 10.87
C GLY A 64 -7.68 -12.88 10.41
N LYS A 65 -8.83 -12.61 9.74
CA LYS A 65 -9.66 -13.67 9.15
C LYS A 65 -8.86 -14.45 8.11
N GLY A 66 -8.14 -13.78 7.23
CA GLY A 66 -7.30 -14.42 6.22
C GLY A 66 -6.30 -15.39 6.83
N ARG A 67 -5.54 -14.95 7.86
CA ARG A 67 -4.60 -15.82 8.57
C ARG A 67 -5.28 -17.02 9.24
N THR A 68 -6.43 -16.81 9.86
CA THR A 68 -7.21 -17.88 10.51
C THR A 68 -7.72 -18.90 9.49
N ASP A 69 -8.38 -18.45 8.42
CA ASP A 69 -8.93 -19.32 7.39
C ASP A 69 -7.82 -20.13 6.69
N PHE A 70 -6.66 -19.48 6.43
CA PHE A 70 -5.51 -20.09 5.79
C PHE A 70 -4.88 -21.19 6.69
N THR A 71 -4.71 -20.91 7.99
CA THR A 71 -4.19 -21.87 8.95
C THR A 71 -5.12 -23.06 9.11
N ALA A 72 -6.44 -22.83 9.10
CA ALA A 72 -7.44 -23.88 9.15
C ALA A 72 -7.60 -24.67 7.83
N GLY A 73 -6.93 -24.26 6.75
CA GLY A 73 -7.07 -24.89 5.42
C GLY A 73 -8.41 -24.67 4.74
N LEU A 74 -9.15 -23.64 5.15
CA LEU A 74 -10.46 -23.29 4.58
C LEU A 74 -10.36 -22.55 3.24
N VAL A 75 -9.19 -22.01 2.92
CA VAL A 75 -8.91 -21.27 1.69
C VAL A 75 -7.60 -21.75 1.06
N ASP A 76 -7.48 -21.57 -0.26
CA ASP A 76 -6.29 -21.95 -1.03
C ASP A 76 -5.15 -20.94 -0.84
N PHE A 77 -5.49 -19.67 -0.57
CA PHE A 77 -4.56 -18.58 -0.31
C PHE A 77 -5.19 -17.54 0.65
N ALA A 78 -4.38 -16.63 1.18
CA ALA A 78 -4.90 -15.51 1.94
C ALA A 78 -4.16 -14.21 1.64
N GLY A 79 -4.80 -13.07 1.93
CA GLY A 79 -4.18 -11.74 1.90
C GLY A 79 -3.97 -11.20 3.31
N SER A 80 -2.80 -10.64 3.59
CA SER A 80 -2.51 -10.00 4.87
C SER A 80 -1.57 -8.82 4.73
N ASP A 81 -1.94 -7.67 5.34
CA ASP A 81 -1.06 -6.48 5.37
C ASP A 81 -0.04 -6.55 6.52
N ALA A 82 -0.12 -7.57 7.35
CA ALA A 82 0.82 -7.81 8.44
C ALA A 82 1.14 -9.31 8.54
N PRO A 83 2.38 -9.68 8.87
CA PRO A 83 2.75 -11.08 9.09
C PRO A 83 2.02 -11.65 10.31
N PHE A 84 2.14 -12.96 10.52
CA PHE A 84 1.74 -13.59 11.78
C PHE A 84 2.57 -13.02 12.92
N SER A 85 1.90 -12.67 14.01
CA SER A 85 2.57 -12.29 15.28
C SER A 85 2.91 -13.50 16.13
N SER A 86 2.18 -14.62 15.94
CA SER A 86 2.38 -15.91 16.59
C SER A 86 1.62 -17.00 15.83
N GLY A 87 1.99 -18.25 16.02
CA GLY A 87 1.28 -19.39 15.42
C GLY A 87 1.41 -19.47 13.90
N GLU A 88 2.51 -18.97 13.34
CA GLU A 88 2.80 -19.05 11.91
C GLU A 88 2.88 -20.51 11.46
N PRO A 89 2.14 -20.94 10.42
CA PRO A 89 2.20 -22.31 9.92
C PRO A 89 3.58 -22.64 9.34
N ALA A 90 4.04 -23.85 9.52
CA ALA A 90 5.26 -24.33 8.87
C ALA A 90 5.10 -24.32 7.33
N GLY A 91 6.14 -23.90 6.62
CA GLY A 91 6.18 -23.86 5.17
C GLY A 91 5.35 -22.74 4.52
N ILE A 92 4.90 -21.76 5.31
CA ILE A 92 4.26 -20.56 4.78
C ILE A 92 5.24 -19.72 3.95
N VAL A 93 4.72 -19.10 2.90
CA VAL A 93 5.42 -18.13 2.06
C VAL A 93 4.65 -16.82 2.09
N TYR A 94 5.36 -15.72 2.30
CA TYR A 94 4.84 -14.36 2.12
C TYR A 94 5.26 -13.84 0.75
N ALA A 95 4.31 -13.72 -0.17
CA ALA A 95 4.53 -13.04 -1.44
C ALA A 95 4.15 -11.57 -1.30
N PRO A 96 5.06 -10.61 -1.40
CA PRO A 96 4.71 -9.19 -1.44
C PRO A 96 4.01 -8.91 -2.77
N VAL A 97 2.67 -8.80 -2.75
CA VAL A 97 1.89 -8.71 -3.99
C VAL A 97 1.62 -7.27 -4.43
N TYR A 98 1.59 -6.32 -3.50
CA TYR A 98 1.55 -4.89 -3.82
C TYR A 98 1.86 -4.04 -2.59
N ALA A 99 2.14 -2.76 -2.85
CA ALA A 99 2.32 -1.76 -1.81
C ALA A 99 1.40 -0.56 -2.07
N ALA A 100 0.97 0.09 -1.01
CA ALA A 100 0.18 1.32 -1.10
C ALA A 100 0.30 2.15 0.19
N PRO A 101 -0.02 3.45 0.13
CA PRO A 101 -0.13 4.27 1.33
C PRO A 101 -1.41 3.96 2.11
N ILE A 102 -1.29 3.93 3.43
CA ILE A 102 -2.43 4.08 4.33
C ILE A 102 -2.70 5.58 4.45
N ALA A 103 -3.75 6.05 3.79
CA ALA A 103 -4.12 7.45 3.76
C ALA A 103 -5.03 7.81 4.95
N LEU A 104 -4.84 9.01 5.48
CA LEU A 104 -5.79 9.64 6.40
C LEU A 104 -6.80 10.43 5.57
N MET A 105 -7.95 9.84 5.31
CA MET A 105 -9.05 10.46 4.57
C MET A 105 -10.02 11.14 5.52
N TYR A 106 -10.50 12.32 5.13
CA TYR A 106 -11.36 13.14 5.96
C TYR A 106 -12.52 13.77 5.17
N ASN A 107 -13.52 14.28 5.88
CA ASN A 107 -14.68 14.94 5.29
C ASN A 107 -14.85 16.35 5.88
N LEU A 108 -14.20 17.32 5.25
CA LEU A 108 -14.30 18.75 5.57
C LEU A 108 -14.61 19.54 4.29
N PRO A 109 -15.86 19.64 3.87
CA PRO A 109 -16.22 20.19 2.56
C PRO A 109 -15.91 21.68 2.39
N THR A 110 -15.72 22.41 3.47
CA THR A 110 -15.32 23.83 3.47
C THR A 110 -13.81 24.02 3.25
N VAL A 111 -12.99 23.02 3.55
CA VAL A 111 -11.53 23.07 3.39
C VAL A 111 -11.19 22.57 1.98
N LYS A 112 -10.56 23.44 1.16
CA LYS A 112 -10.24 23.14 -0.24
C LYS A 112 -8.82 22.65 -0.46
N GLU A 113 -7.90 23.05 0.43
CA GLU A 113 -6.51 22.63 0.41
C GLU A 113 -6.31 21.35 1.20
N PRO A 114 -5.34 20.50 0.86
CA PRO A 114 -4.98 19.36 1.68
C PRO A 114 -4.52 19.79 3.07
N ILE A 115 -5.03 19.14 4.12
CA ILE A 115 -4.56 19.39 5.50
C ILE A 115 -3.25 18.65 5.76
N TYR A 116 -2.50 19.16 6.72
CA TYR A 116 -1.19 18.66 7.16
C TYR A 116 -1.30 18.14 8.58
N LEU A 117 -0.80 16.94 8.84
CA LEU A 117 -0.86 16.30 10.16
C LEU A 117 0.49 15.70 10.53
N SER A 118 1.04 16.13 11.67
CA SER A 118 2.22 15.50 12.26
C SER A 118 1.86 14.18 12.96
N PRO A 119 2.83 13.26 13.17
CA PRO A 119 2.59 12.01 13.87
C PRO A 119 1.98 12.20 15.27
N ALA A 120 2.38 13.25 15.99
CA ALA A 120 1.85 13.56 17.29
C ALA A 120 0.38 14.01 17.23
N THR A 121 0.05 14.87 16.27
CA THR A 121 -1.33 15.33 16.05
C THR A 121 -2.23 14.16 15.67
N ILE A 122 -1.78 13.28 14.76
CA ILE A 122 -2.51 12.07 14.37
C ILE A 122 -2.76 11.18 15.60
N ALA A 123 -1.72 10.91 16.39
CA ALA A 123 -1.85 10.10 17.60
C ALA A 123 -2.87 10.69 18.58
N LYS A 124 -2.87 12.01 18.79
CA LYS A 124 -3.83 12.69 19.66
C LYS A 124 -5.28 12.64 19.12
N ILE A 125 -5.47 12.73 17.80
CA ILE A 125 -6.80 12.55 17.17
C ILE A 125 -7.30 11.12 17.43
N PHE A 126 -6.50 10.10 17.09
CA PHE A 126 -6.90 8.70 17.18
C PHE A 126 -6.88 8.14 18.62
N SER A 127 -6.38 8.86 19.58
CA SER A 127 -6.53 8.56 21.02
C SER A 127 -7.67 9.34 21.70
N GLY A 128 -8.31 10.27 21.00
CA GLY A 128 -9.41 11.08 21.52
C GLY A 128 -8.97 12.28 22.38
N TYR A 129 -7.69 12.63 22.39
CA TYR A 129 -7.22 13.87 23.04
C TYR A 129 -7.58 15.12 22.25
N ILE A 130 -7.53 15.05 20.93
CA ILE A 130 -8.00 16.10 20.02
C ILE A 130 -9.38 15.70 19.50
N THR A 131 -10.38 16.54 19.76
CA THR A 131 -11.78 16.28 19.43
C THR A 131 -12.39 17.28 18.45
N ASN A 132 -11.66 18.32 18.07
CA ASN A 132 -12.11 19.36 17.14
C ASN A 132 -11.04 19.67 16.10
N TRP A 133 -11.45 19.99 14.88
CA TRP A 133 -10.55 20.31 13.79
C TRP A 133 -9.79 21.64 13.96
N ASP A 134 -10.34 22.60 14.70
CA ASP A 134 -9.70 23.88 15.05
C ASP A 134 -8.78 23.80 16.27
N ALA A 135 -8.40 22.59 16.70
CA ALA A 135 -7.48 22.42 17.83
C ALA A 135 -6.10 23.05 17.54
N PRO A 136 -5.45 23.66 18.56
CA PRO A 136 -4.18 24.35 18.38
C PRO A 136 -3.08 23.50 17.74
N GLU A 137 -3.04 22.20 18.03
CA GLU A 137 -2.06 21.29 17.46
C GLU A 137 -2.28 21.08 15.94
N ILE A 138 -3.55 20.99 15.51
CA ILE A 138 -3.87 20.90 14.08
C ILE A 138 -3.58 22.23 13.40
N ALA A 139 -3.94 23.36 14.02
CA ALA A 139 -3.62 24.69 13.52
C ALA A 139 -2.10 24.86 13.34
N ALA A 140 -1.27 24.45 14.33
CA ALA A 140 0.18 24.54 14.25
C ALA A 140 0.79 23.73 13.08
N ASP A 141 0.20 22.59 12.72
CA ASP A 141 0.61 21.82 11.53
C ASP A 141 0.20 22.53 10.23
N ASN A 142 -0.85 23.36 10.23
CA ASN A 142 -1.49 23.98 9.07
C ASN A 142 -1.20 25.48 8.90
N GLU A 143 -0.66 26.14 9.93
CA GLU A 143 -0.24 27.54 9.93
C GLU A 143 1.28 27.64 10.11
N ARG A 144 2.04 27.45 9.03
CA ARG A 144 3.49 27.40 9.09
C ARG A 144 4.17 27.98 7.87
N THR A 145 5.41 28.40 8.05
CA THR A 145 6.28 28.85 6.98
C THR A 145 7.23 27.73 6.56
N VAL A 146 7.11 27.27 5.32
CA VAL A 146 8.00 26.25 4.74
C VAL A 146 9.08 26.94 3.92
N LYS A 147 10.35 26.63 4.21
CA LYS A 147 11.51 27.08 3.43
C LYS A 147 12.05 25.92 2.60
N THR A 148 11.92 26.01 1.28
CA THR A 148 12.46 25.02 0.35
C THR A 148 13.77 25.52 -0.24
N PRO A 149 14.88 24.78 -0.12
CA PRO A 149 16.17 25.22 -0.66
C PRO A 149 16.13 25.26 -2.19
N VAL A 150 16.64 26.33 -2.77
CA VAL A 150 16.95 26.47 -4.20
C VAL A 150 18.46 26.26 -4.34
N TYR A 151 18.86 25.25 -5.08
CA TYR A 151 20.27 24.91 -5.24
C TYR A 151 20.93 25.71 -6.38
N GLU A 152 22.21 26.03 -6.19
CA GLU A 152 23.04 26.49 -7.32
C GLU A 152 23.16 25.39 -8.35
N THR A 153 22.99 25.74 -9.61
CA THR A 153 23.12 24.77 -10.71
C THR A 153 24.09 25.26 -11.75
N ARG A 154 24.77 24.32 -12.44
CA ARG A 154 25.61 24.60 -13.62
C ARG A 154 25.23 23.67 -14.76
N LYS A 155 25.44 24.18 -15.98
CA LYS A 155 25.25 23.38 -17.19
C LYS A 155 26.53 22.60 -17.47
N ILE A 156 26.40 21.28 -17.70
CA ILE A 156 27.50 20.41 -18.16
C ILE A 156 27.10 19.91 -19.54
N THR A 157 27.98 20.10 -20.53
CA THR A 157 27.79 19.55 -21.88
C THR A 157 28.68 18.33 -22.03
N THR A 158 28.09 17.19 -22.31
CA THR A 158 28.80 15.93 -22.60
C THR A 158 28.49 15.48 -24.03
N THR A 159 29.45 14.82 -24.68
CA THR A 159 29.23 14.24 -26.01
C THR A 159 28.88 12.74 -25.82
N ASN A 160 27.70 12.32 -26.23
CA ASN A 160 27.28 10.93 -26.24
C ASN A 160 26.94 10.51 -27.68
N LYS A 161 27.65 9.51 -28.21
CA LYS A 161 27.52 9.02 -29.60
C LYS A 161 27.52 10.17 -30.64
N GLY A 162 28.49 11.11 -30.48
CA GLY A 162 28.64 12.24 -31.40
C GLY A 162 27.66 13.39 -31.24
N LYS A 163 26.65 13.28 -30.35
CA LYS A 163 25.69 14.35 -30.07
C LYS A 163 26.01 15.07 -28.75
N LYS A 164 26.09 16.40 -28.81
CA LYS A 164 26.24 17.23 -27.60
C LYS A 164 24.95 17.21 -26.78
N VAL A 165 25.03 16.72 -25.53
CA VAL A 165 23.92 16.71 -24.57
C VAL A 165 24.29 17.63 -23.41
N THR A 166 23.49 18.68 -23.19
CA THR A 166 23.66 19.60 -22.06
C THR A 166 22.70 19.24 -20.95
N LYS A 167 23.23 18.99 -19.75
CA LYS A 167 22.45 18.71 -18.54
C LYS A 167 22.71 19.81 -17.51
N THR A 168 21.66 20.19 -16.77
CA THR A 168 21.78 21.06 -15.59
C THR A 168 22.02 20.16 -14.38
N VAL A 169 23.10 20.41 -13.65
CA VAL A 169 23.46 19.66 -12.44
C VAL A 169 23.67 20.59 -11.25
N PRO A 170 23.44 20.17 -10.02
CA PRO A 170 23.75 20.99 -8.86
C PRO A 170 25.25 21.25 -8.72
N VAL A 171 25.59 22.43 -8.22
CA VAL A 171 26.94 22.75 -7.73
C VAL A 171 27.09 22.11 -6.36
N LEU A 172 28.16 21.36 -6.14
CA LEU A 172 28.45 20.72 -4.86
C LEU A 172 29.37 21.60 -4.02
N ASP A 173 29.18 21.61 -2.70
CA ASP A 173 30.09 22.20 -1.73
C ASP A 173 31.34 21.31 -1.48
N LYS A 174 32.22 21.73 -0.59
CA LYS A 174 33.43 20.99 -0.22
C LYS A 174 33.18 19.62 0.41
N ASN A 175 31.95 19.35 0.87
CA ASN A 175 31.53 18.08 1.46
C ASN A 175 30.72 17.22 0.49
N GLY A 176 30.62 17.59 -0.79
CA GLY A 176 29.86 16.88 -1.81
C GLY A 176 28.36 17.09 -1.72
N LYS A 177 27.87 18.04 -0.91
CA LYS A 177 26.44 18.38 -0.82
C LYS A 177 26.07 19.48 -1.81
N ALA A 178 24.84 19.43 -2.34
CA ALA A 178 24.33 20.46 -3.23
C ALA A 178 24.31 21.84 -2.52
N LYS A 179 24.95 22.84 -3.11
CA LYS A 179 25.10 24.17 -2.56
C LYS A 179 23.77 24.94 -2.66
N VAL A 180 23.25 25.41 -1.52
CA VAL A 180 22.03 26.19 -1.48
C VAL A 180 22.32 27.61 -1.93
N LYS A 181 21.58 28.09 -2.93
CA LYS A 181 21.63 29.47 -3.48
C LYS A 181 20.72 30.41 -2.68
N SER A 182 19.50 29.96 -2.41
CA SER A 182 18.46 30.73 -1.72
C SER A 182 17.42 29.78 -1.13
N TYR A 183 16.41 30.33 -0.46
CA TYR A 183 15.24 29.57 -0.03
C TYR A 183 13.98 30.19 -0.64
N ASN A 184 13.14 29.37 -1.23
CA ASN A 184 11.76 29.74 -1.49
C ASN A 184 10.98 29.61 -0.20
N THR A 185 10.28 30.66 0.21
CA THR A 185 9.46 30.68 1.40
C THR A 185 7.99 30.64 1.00
N LYS A 186 7.26 29.65 1.49
CA LYS A 186 5.80 29.54 1.32
C LYS A 186 5.15 29.51 2.69
N THR A 187 4.25 30.45 2.97
CA THR A 187 3.37 30.40 4.13
C THR A 187 2.19 29.51 3.80
N ILE A 188 1.95 28.49 4.61
CA ILE A 188 0.76 27.65 4.62
C ILE A 188 -0.12 28.18 5.73
N ASN A 189 -1.35 28.53 5.39
CA ASN A 189 -2.36 28.98 6.34
C ASN A 189 -3.69 28.40 5.87
N ILE A 190 -4.13 27.32 6.53
CA ILE A 190 -5.39 26.64 6.25
C ILE A 190 -6.32 26.89 7.41
N ASP A 191 -7.38 27.65 7.15
CA ASP A 191 -8.43 27.92 8.14
C ASP A 191 -9.26 26.65 8.34
N LEU A 192 -9.19 26.10 9.53
CA LEU A 192 -9.89 24.88 9.91
C LEU A 192 -11.18 25.20 10.65
N PRO A 193 -12.29 24.53 10.29
CA PRO A 193 -13.58 24.85 10.89
C PRO A 193 -13.69 24.39 12.35
N LYS A 194 -14.48 25.10 13.14
CA LYS A 194 -14.95 24.64 14.46
C LYS A 194 -15.91 23.45 14.32
N GLN A 195 -15.35 22.34 13.90
CA GLN A 195 -16.08 21.11 13.61
C GLN A 195 -15.55 19.99 14.50
N GLN A 196 -16.46 19.28 15.17
CA GLN A 196 -16.08 18.10 15.95
C GLN A 196 -15.53 16.99 15.05
N ILE A 197 -14.47 16.34 15.50
CA ILE A 197 -13.88 15.18 14.85
C ILE A 197 -14.69 13.92 15.20
N THR A 198 -15.13 13.18 14.19
CA THR A 198 -15.60 11.81 14.34
C THR A 198 -14.54 10.86 13.77
N VAL A 199 -14.01 9.99 14.61
CA VAL A 199 -13.01 8.98 14.23
C VAL A 199 -13.72 7.69 13.85
N TRP A 200 -13.53 7.25 12.59
CA TRP A 200 -13.95 5.92 12.14
C TRP A 200 -12.77 4.95 12.27
N TYR A 201 -12.99 3.80 12.88
CA TYR A 201 -11.95 2.79 13.09
C TYR A 201 -12.43 1.38 12.71
N ARG A 202 -11.49 0.48 12.44
CA ARG A 202 -11.75 -0.91 12.07
C ARG A 202 -12.09 -1.75 13.29
N THR A 203 -13.26 -2.42 13.26
CA THR A 203 -13.68 -3.36 14.31
C THR A 203 -13.21 -4.78 14.08
N ASP A 204 -12.87 -5.13 12.83
CA ASP A 204 -12.30 -6.42 12.45
C ASP A 204 -10.78 -6.49 12.76
N SER A 205 -10.23 -7.71 12.78
CA SER A 205 -8.78 -7.92 12.89
C SER A 205 -8.09 -7.53 11.57
N SER A 206 -7.51 -6.33 11.54
CA SER A 206 -7.04 -5.64 10.36
C SER A 206 -5.52 -5.44 10.36
N GLY A 207 -4.85 -5.90 9.30
CA GLY A 207 -3.44 -5.60 9.10
C GLY A 207 -3.20 -4.11 8.80
N THR A 208 -4.16 -3.41 8.17
CA THR A 208 -4.12 -1.96 8.00
C THR A 208 -4.08 -1.26 9.36
N THR A 209 -4.95 -1.68 10.31
CA THR A 209 -4.93 -1.18 11.69
C THR A 209 -3.60 -1.46 12.37
N GLU A 210 -3.05 -2.66 12.19
CA GLU A 210 -1.76 -3.04 12.79
C GLU A 210 -0.62 -2.16 12.27
N ASN A 211 -0.53 -1.90 10.96
CA ASN A 211 0.48 -1.01 10.39
C ASN A 211 0.27 0.45 10.80
N PHE A 212 -0.97 0.93 10.83
CA PHE A 212 -1.29 2.28 11.27
C PHE A 212 -0.89 2.50 12.74
N THR A 213 -1.25 1.56 13.62
CA THR A 213 -0.90 1.67 15.06
C THR A 213 0.59 1.46 15.32
N ARG A 214 1.28 0.66 14.48
CA ARG A 214 2.74 0.55 14.45
C ARG A 214 3.39 1.88 14.10
N PHE A 215 2.88 2.59 13.08
CA PHE A 215 3.31 3.94 12.76
C PHE A 215 3.10 4.90 13.93
N LEU A 216 1.91 4.92 14.56
CA LEU A 216 1.64 5.81 15.69
C LEU A 216 2.61 5.58 16.85
N LYS A 217 2.94 4.34 17.15
CA LYS A 217 3.94 3.99 18.16
C LYS A 217 5.36 4.40 17.74
N GLY A 218 5.77 3.99 16.53
CA GLY A 218 7.15 4.13 16.04
C GLY A 218 7.53 5.59 15.75
N ALA A 219 6.68 6.34 15.06
CA ALA A 219 6.94 7.73 14.71
C ALA A 219 6.93 8.67 15.90
N ASN A 220 6.26 8.28 17.01
CA ASN A 220 6.26 9.04 18.27
C ASN A 220 7.25 8.49 19.32
N ALA A 221 8.12 7.55 18.97
CA ALA A 221 9.02 6.90 19.93
C ALA A 221 9.98 7.88 20.63
N SER A 222 10.38 8.95 19.96
CA SER A 222 11.24 10.02 20.50
C SER A 222 10.46 11.23 21.04
N ASN A 223 9.12 11.18 21.07
CA ASN A 223 8.32 12.28 21.59
C ASN A 223 8.51 12.36 23.12
N PRO A 224 8.80 13.55 23.68
CA PRO A 224 8.96 13.72 25.12
C PRO A 224 7.69 13.37 25.92
N ASP A 225 6.50 13.52 25.35
CA ASP A 225 5.27 13.01 25.93
C ASP A 225 5.03 11.54 25.49
N THR A 226 5.57 10.62 26.28
CA THR A 226 5.45 9.17 26.04
C THR A 226 4.01 8.65 26.16
N ARG A 227 3.07 9.45 26.68
CA ARG A 227 1.66 9.09 26.81
C ARG A 227 0.90 9.19 25.49
N ILE A 228 1.44 9.89 24.49
CA ILE A 228 0.76 10.11 23.21
C ILE A 228 0.33 8.78 22.57
N TRP A 229 1.23 7.78 22.50
CA TRP A 229 0.88 6.43 22.05
C TRP A 229 1.77 5.37 22.72
N PRO A 230 1.50 5.00 23.98
CA PRO A 230 2.35 4.08 24.75
C PRO A 230 2.20 2.62 24.34
N LYS A 231 1.03 2.21 23.83
CA LYS A 231 0.74 0.81 23.51
C LYS A 231 1.46 0.33 22.24
N ALA A 232 1.71 -0.97 22.18
CA ALA A 232 2.20 -1.65 20.99
C ALA A 232 1.12 -1.68 19.90
N GLN A 233 1.53 -1.95 18.64
CA GLN A 233 0.60 -2.18 17.56
C GLN A 233 -0.33 -3.37 17.82
N ALA A 234 -1.52 -3.31 17.29
CA ALA A 234 -2.47 -4.42 17.29
C ALA A 234 -3.37 -4.37 16.06
N SER A 235 -3.83 -5.55 15.61
CA SER A 235 -4.77 -5.68 14.50
C SER A 235 -6.20 -5.29 14.88
N VAL A 236 -6.53 -5.23 16.17
CA VAL A 236 -7.80 -4.72 16.71
C VAL A 236 -7.56 -3.34 17.30
N PHE A 237 -8.22 -2.30 16.77
CA PHE A 237 -7.92 -0.92 17.11
C PHE A 237 -8.10 -0.61 18.61
N SER A 238 -9.16 -1.12 19.25
CA SER A 238 -9.40 -0.91 20.68
C SER A 238 -8.29 -1.48 21.60
N ASN A 239 -7.51 -2.44 21.10
CA ASN A 239 -6.38 -2.99 21.85
C ASN A 239 -5.13 -2.12 21.75
N ALA A 240 -4.97 -1.38 20.65
CA ALA A 240 -3.81 -0.53 20.39
C ALA A 240 -3.99 0.90 20.90
N THR A 241 -5.23 1.42 20.97
CA THR A 241 -5.47 2.80 21.43
C THR A 241 -5.16 2.96 22.92
N PRO A 242 -4.56 4.09 23.33
CA PRO A 242 -4.25 4.37 24.76
C PRO A 242 -5.47 4.39 25.66
N ASN A 243 -6.57 4.95 25.15
CA ASN A 243 -7.78 5.21 25.92
C ASN A 243 -8.87 4.17 25.64
N ASN A 244 -9.83 4.06 26.53
CA ASN A 244 -11.03 3.25 26.30
C ASN A 244 -11.98 4.01 25.35
N ILE A 245 -11.91 3.72 24.06
CA ILE A 245 -12.72 4.40 23.03
C ILE A 245 -14.20 4.06 23.08
N SER A 246 -14.62 3.01 23.81
CA SER A 246 -16.04 2.67 23.97
C SER A 246 -16.82 3.74 24.76
N THR A 247 -16.12 4.58 25.50
CA THR A 247 -16.71 5.70 26.24
C THR A 247 -16.78 6.99 25.42
N PHE A 248 -16.23 7.01 24.21
CA PHE A 248 -16.17 8.20 23.35
C PHE A 248 -17.28 8.17 22.31
N PHE A 249 -18.24 9.08 22.40
CA PHE A 249 -19.37 9.15 21.47
C PHE A 249 -18.98 9.55 20.04
N ASN A 250 -17.79 10.09 19.85
CA ASN A 250 -17.25 10.49 18.57
C ASN A 250 -16.34 9.42 17.91
N PHE A 251 -16.25 8.22 18.49
CA PHE A 251 -15.59 7.06 17.88
C PHE A 251 -16.66 6.11 17.32
N GLN A 252 -16.50 5.77 16.04
CA GLN A 252 -17.44 4.91 15.31
C GLN A 252 -16.67 3.73 14.70
N GLY A 253 -17.14 2.53 14.97
CA GLY A 253 -16.52 1.31 14.46
C GLY A 253 -17.24 0.76 13.23
N ALA A 254 -16.47 0.26 12.25
CA ALA A 254 -17.02 -0.47 11.11
C ALA A 254 -16.04 -1.57 10.65
N SER A 255 -16.58 -2.63 10.04
CA SER A 255 -15.76 -3.74 9.56
C SER A 255 -15.35 -3.53 8.11
N GLY A 256 -14.04 -3.63 7.84
CA GLY A 256 -13.46 -3.49 6.51
C GLY A 256 -13.19 -2.05 6.09
N SER A 257 -12.25 -1.91 5.13
CA SER A 257 -11.81 -0.60 4.61
C SER A 257 -12.92 0.18 3.93
N ALA A 258 -13.78 -0.49 3.17
CA ALA A 258 -14.90 0.15 2.48
C ALA A 258 -15.91 0.78 3.46
N ALA A 259 -16.23 0.09 4.56
CA ALA A 259 -17.23 0.56 5.52
C ALA A 259 -16.74 1.79 6.32
N VAL A 260 -15.46 1.81 6.78
CA VAL A 260 -14.93 2.99 7.46
C VAL A 260 -14.83 4.19 6.52
N SER A 261 -14.47 3.98 5.25
CA SER A 261 -14.40 5.04 4.23
C SER A 261 -15.78 5.59 3.88
N ALA A 262 -16.80 4.72 3.76
CA ALA A 262 -18.19 5.12 3.57
C ALA A 262 -18.71 5.91 4.78
N GLY A 263 -18.34 5.52 6.00
CA GLY A 263 -18.67 6.26 7.21
C GLY A 263 -18.12 7.68 7.21
N VAL A 264 -16.86 7.88 6.77
CA VAL A 264 -16.29 9.22 6.61
C VAL A 264 -17.04 10.03 5.57
N LYS A 265 -17.36 9.43 4.41
CA LYS A 265 -18.13 10.10 3.37
C LYS A 265 -19.50 10.57 3.87
N GLY A 266 -20.15 9.75 4.69
CA GLY A 266 -21.50 10.01 5.20
C GLY A 266 -21.60 11.07 6.29
N LYS A 267 -20.48 11.50 6.91
CA LYS A 267 -20.53 12.40 8.06
C LYS A 267 -19.42 13.47 7.99
N VAL A 268 -19.85 14.75 7.93
CA VAL A 268 -18.93 15.91 8.00
C VAL A 268 -18.17 15.90 9.34
N GLY A 269 -16.89 16.29 9.29
CA GLY A 269 -15.99 16.27 10.43
C GLY A 269 -15.33 14.91 10.69
N SER A 270 -15.62 13.89 9.87
CA SER A 270 -15.06 12.55 10.05
C SER A 270 -13.65 12.39 9.52
N VAL A 271 -12.91 11.44 10.10
CA VAL A 271 -11.59 10.98 9.68
C VAL A 271 -11.45 9.47 9.86
N THR A 272 -10.68 8.82 8.98
CA THR A 272 -10.27 7.42 9.13
C THR A 272 -8.91 7.18 8.48
N TYR A 273 -8.37 5.97 8.68
CA TYR A 273 -7.20 5.44 8.01
C TYR A 273 -7.60 4.26 7.11
N SER A 274 -7.21 4.29 5.87
CA SER A 274 -7.45 3.19 4.93
C SER A 274 -6.50 3.31 3.73
N GLU A 275 -6.51 2.33 2.85
CA GLU A 275 -5.80 2.38 1.59
C GLU A 275 -6.34 3.53 0.72
N VAL A 276 -5.44 4.21 -0.01
CA VAL A 276 -5.74 5.50 -0.67
C VAL A 276 -6.81 5.40 -1.76
N SER A 277 -6.96 4.26 -2.45
CA SER A 277 -7.97 4.11 -3.50
C SER A 277 -9.40 4.27 -2.96
N PHE A 278 -9.65 3.92 -1.69
CA PHE A 278 -10.94 4.17 -1.05
C PHE A 278 -11.25 5.67 -0.93
N ALA A 279 -10.22 6.51 -0.77
CA ALA A 279 -10.42 7.96 -0.81
C ALA A 279 -10.80 8.42 -2.22
N PHE A 280 -10.15 7.92 -3.26
CA PHE A 280 -10.46 8.24 -4.66
C PHE A 280 -11.87 7.80 -5.04
N ASP A 281 -12.23 6.55 -4.73
CA ASP A 281 -13.55 5.99 -5.04
C ASP A 281 -14.68 6.74 -4.30
N ASN A 282 -14.42 7.25 -3.10
CA ASN A 282 -15.36 8.04 -2.31
C ASN A 282 -15.27 9.56 -2.55
N LYS A 283 -14.29 10.03 -3.35
CA LYS A 283 -14.00 11.45 -3.59
C LYS A 283 -13.73 12.22 -2.29
N LEU A 284 -12.99 11.59 -1.39
CA LEU A 284 -12.57 12.17 -0.11
C LEU A 284 -11.16 12.77 -0.24
N PRO A 285 -10.91 13.95 0.34
CA PRO A 285 -9.56 14.47 0.48
C PRO A 285 -8.74 13.63 1.44
N VAL A 286 -7.41 13.70 1.29
CA VAL A 286 -6.43 13.00 2.12
C VAL A 286 -5.44 13.96 2.73
N ALA A 287 -5.04 13.71 3.99
CA ALA A 287 -4.06 14.53 4.68
C ALA A 287 -2.63 14.21 4.21
N TYR A 288 -1.78 15.25 4.17
CA TYR A 288 -0.34 15.08 4.06
C TYR A 288 0.24 14.80 5.44
N VAL A 289 1.12 13.81 5.53
CA VAL A 289 1.67 13.32 6.80
C VAL A 289 3.14 13.70 6.92
N GLN A 290 3.53 14.22 8.09
CA GLN A 290 4.92 14.57 8.35
C GLN A 290 5.77 13.31 8.55
N ASN A 291 6.87 13.22 7.78
CA ASN A 291 7.87 12.16 7.91
C ASN A 291 8.97 12.54 8.92
N ALA A 292 9.86 11.59 9.23
CA ALA A 292 10.99 11.81 10.14
C ALA A 292 12.01 12.86 9.65
N ASN A 293 12.00 13.21 8.36
CA ASN A 293 12.80 14.29 7.78
C ASN A 293 12.16 15.69 7.99
N GLY A 294 10.96 15.75 8.59
CA GLY A 294 10.20 16.98 8.83
C GLY A 294 9.38 17.47 7.63
N GLU A 295 9.30 16.68 6.55
CA GLU A 295 8.54 17.01 5.35
C GLU A 295 7.11 16.47 5.46
N PHE A 296 6.12 17.24 5.00
CA PHE A 296 4.76 16.76 4.85
C PHE A 296 4.58 16.19 3.45
N VAL A 297 4.32 14.91 3.37
CA VAL A 297 4.28 14.13 2.12
C VAL A 297 2.86 13.65 1.86
N ALA A 298 2.44 13.72 0.58
CA ALA A 298 1.15 13.18 0.15
C ALA A 298 1.15 11.65 0.20
N PRO A 299 -0.01 11.00 0.48
CA PRO A 299 -0.13 9.56 0.38
C PRO A 299 -0.21 9.10 -1.08
N ASP A 300 0.95 8.98 -1.72
CA ASP A 300 1.06 8.53 -3.11
C ASP A 300 2.00 7.33 -3.26
N ALA A 301 1.97 6.75 -4.45
CA ALA A 301 2.79 5.58 -4.80
C ALA A 301 4.30 5.86 -4.72
N ALA A 302 4.73 7.07 -5.12
CA ALA A 302 6.14 7.45 -5.15
C ALA A 302 6.70 7.58 -3.72
N GLY A 303 6.04 8.34 -2.85
CA GLY A 303 6.41 8.48 -1.45
C GLY A 303 6.40 7.15 -0.69
N THR A 304 5.42 6.28 -1.00
CA THR A 304 5.34 4.92 -0.45
C THR A 304 6.53 4.06 -0.88
N SER A 305 6.87 4.06 -2.16
CA SER A 305 8.02 3.29 -2.68
C SER A 305 9.34 3.74 -2.04
N ILE A 306 9.53 5.07 -1.86
CA ILE A 306 10.69 5.64 -1.18
C ILE A 306 10.76 5.16 0.28
N PHE A 307 9.64 5.17 1.00
CA PHE A 307 9.56 4.72 2.38
C PHE A 307 9.92 3.24 2.54
N LEU A 308 9.26 2.37 1.76
CA LEU A 308 9.45 0.92 1.80
C LEU A 308 10.86 0.53 1.32
N GLY A 309 11.40 1.24 0.33
CA GLY A 309 12.78 1.07 -0.16
C GLY A 309 13.85 1.39 0.90
N GLY A 310 13.51 2.18 1.90
CA GLY A 310 14.36 2.46 3.07
C GLY A 310 14.29 1.38 4.17
N GLY A 311 13.41 0.40 4.04
CA GLY A 311 13.21 -0.70 4.98
C GLY A 311 14.19 -1.87 4.78
N THR A 312 14.04 -2.89 5.62
CA THR A 312 14.82 -4.14 5.57
C THR A 312 13.90 -5.27 5.11
N ILE A 313 14.35 -6.04 4.12
CA ILE A 313 13.67 -7.25 3.66
C ILE A 313 14.11 -8.41 4.54
N ASN A 314 13.17 -9.02 5.26
CA ASN A 314 13.42 -10.15 6.13
C ASN A 314 13.57 -11.47 5.34
N ALA A 315 14.15 -12.50 5.97
CA ALA A 315 14.35 -13.80 5.34
C ALA A 315 13.06 -14.44 4.82
N ASN A 316 11.93 -14.21 5.50
CA ASN A 316 10.61 -14.73 5.10
C ASN A 316 9.89 -13.85 4.03
N GLY A 317 10.53 -12.82 3.48
CA GLY A 317 9.94 -11.94 2.44
C GLY A 317 9.15 -10.74 2.98
N THR A 318 9.02 -10.61 4.30
CA THR A 318 8.34 -9.43 4.88
C THR A 318 9.25 -8.21 4.94
N VAL A 319 8.68 -7.01 5.05
CA VAL A 319 9.42 -5.74 5.12
C VAL A 319 9.31 -5.17 6.53
N SER A 320 10.46 -4.88 7.15
CA SER A 320 10.55 -4.10 8.38
C SER A 320 10.93 -2.67 8.07
N VAL A 321 10.21 -1.71 8.64
CA VAL A 321 10.43 -0.28 8.41
C VAL A 321 10.83 0.42 9.71
N ASP A 322 11.64 1.48 9.59
CA ASP A 322 12.03 2.37 10.68
C ASP A 322 11.36 3.73 10.49
N PHE A 323 10.41 4.05 11.37
CA PHE A 323 9.61 5.28 11.30
C PHE A 323 10.36 6.54 11.72
N VAL A 324 11.54 6.41 12.36
CA VAL A 324 12.39 7.56 12.77
C VAL A 324 13.56 7.79 11.78
N LYS A 325 13.73 6.91 10.80
CA LYS A 325 14.73 7.06 9.75
C LYS A 325 14.39 8.26 8.85
N LYS A 326 15.32 9.20 8.73
CA LYS A 326 15.16 10.39 7.89
C LYS A 326 15.39 10.04 6.42
N ILE A 327 14.31 9.94 5.67
CA ILE A 327 14.30 9.63 4.24
C ILE A 327 13.53 10.75 3.53
N PRO A 328 14.21 11.61 2.73
CA PRO A 328 13.55 12.68 2.00
C PRO A 328 12.48 12.16 1.05
N GLY A 329 11.31 12.81 1.03
CA GLY A 329 10.19 12.46 0.16
C GLY A 329 9.43 11.17 0.54
N ALA A 330 9.83 10.47 1.61
CA ALA A 330 9.15 9.24 2.05
C ALA A 330 7.78 9.54 2.68
N TYR A 331 6.73 8.84 2.23
CA TYR A 331 5.43 8.85 2.91
C TYR A 331 5.45 7.84 4.07
N PRO A 332 5.28 8.25 5.34
CA PRO A 332 5.66 7.43 6.48
C PRO A 332 4.68 6.31 6.84
N ILE A 333 3.51 6.23 6.19
CA ILE A 333 2.51 5.17 6.43
C ILE A 333 2.34 4.29 5.18
N GLY A 334 3.46 3.99 4.51
CA GLY A 334 3.49 3.00 3.44
C GLY A 334 3.45 1.58 4.00
N THR A 335 2.69 0.70 3.36
CA THR A 335 2.64 -0.72 3.74
C THR A 335 2.66 -1.63 2.52
N THR A 336 3.14 -2.85 2.74
CA THR A 336 3.10 -3.95 1.78
C THR A 336 2.01 -4.92 2.18
N SER A 337 1.19 -5.33 1.23
CA SER A 337 0.25 -6.44 1.41
C SER A 337 0.86 -7.73 0.87
N TYR A 338 0.72 -8.80 1.63
CA TYR A 338 1.29 -10.10 1.33
C TYR A 338 0.20 -11.08 0.92
N GLY A 339 0.46 -11.80 -0.15
CA GLY A 339 -0.21 -13.05 -0.44
C GLY A 339 0.41 -14.17 0.40
N LEU A 340 -0.42 -14.96 1.08
CA LEU A 340 0.01 -16.12 1.86
C LEU A 340 -0.23 -17.38 1.03
N GLY A 341 0.81 -18.20 0.91
CA GLY A 341 0.79 -19.48 0.21
C GLY A 341 1.64 -20.52 0.95
N TYR A 342 1.63 -21.76 0.44
CA TYR A 342 2.52 -22.81 0.93
C TYR A 342 3.56 -23.15 -0.14
N SER A 343 4.79 -23.40 0.31
CA SER A 343 5.87 -23.82 -0.60
C SER A 343 5.72 -25.28 -1.07
N SER A 344 5.02 -26.11 -0.28
CA SER A 344 4.81 -27.55 -0.54
C SER A 344 3.69 -28.13 0.32
N GLY A 345 3.34 -29.41 0.09
CA GLY A 345 2.43 -30.17 0.96
C GLY A 345 0.94 -29.86 0.80
N LYS A 346 0.54 -29.15 -0.26
CA LYS A 346 -0.85 -28.82 -0.61
C LYS A 346 -1.17 -29.29 -2.03
N ASP A 347 -2.43 -29.15 -2.45
CA ASP A 347 -2.85 -29.42 -3.84
C ASP A 347 -1.96 -28.65 -4.82
N ALA A 348 -1.12 -29.36 -5.55
CA ALA A 348 -0.13 -28.77 -6.45
C ALA A 348 -0.76 -27.97 -7.60
N ALA A 349 -1.93 -28.40 -8.10
CA ALA A 349 -2.63 -27.70 -9.18
C ALA A 349 -3.18 -26.36 -8.68
N LYS A 350 -3.80 -26.34 -7.51
CA LYS A 350 -4.28 -25.09 -6.88
C LYS A 350 -3.14 -24.15 -6.51
N GLN A 351 -2.03 -24.68 -5.97
CA GLN A 351 -0.86 -23.84 -5.64
C GLN A 351 -0.19 -23.26 -6.89
N ALA A 352 -0.25 -23.94 -8.04
CA ALA A 352 0.19 -23.36 -9.31
C ALA A 352 -0.68 -22.16 -9.71
N ILE A 353 -2.00 -22.25 -9.59
CA ILE A 353 -2.92 -21.13 -9.86
C ILE A 353 -2.70 -19.98 -8.87
N VAL A 354 -2.46 -20.26 -7.59
CA VAL A 354 -2.15 -19.25 -6.57
C VAL A 354 -0.86 -18.50 -6.93
N ARG A 355 0.19 -19.20 -7.35
CA ARG A 355 1.44 -18.60 -7.80
C ARG A 355 1.21 -17.71 -9.03
N ASP A 356 0.47 -18.19 -10.02
CA ASP A 356 0.15 -17.43 -11.23
C ASP A 356 -0.69 -16.19 -10.91
N TRP A 357 -1.60 -16.28 -9.93
CA TRP A 357 -2.38 -15.16 -9.43
C TRP A 357 -1.49 -14.10 -8.77
N TYR A 358 -0.56 -14.49 -7.90
CA TYR A 358 0.35 -13.55 -7.24
C TYR A 358 1.31 -12.89 -8.23
N THR A 359 1.83 -13.65 -9.20
CA THR A 359 2.63 -13.10 -10.29
C THR A 359 1.83 -12.09 -11.12
N TYR A 360 0.57 -12.40 -11.40
CA TYR A 360 -0.32 -11.47 -12.12
C TYR A 360 -0.58 -10.18 -11.33
N LEU A 361 -0.83 -10.29 -10.03
CA LEU A 361 -1.00 -9.12 -9.15
C LEU A 361 0.26 -8.25 -9.10
N LEU A 362 1.44 -8.86 -9.11
CA LEU A 362 2.71 -8.14 -9.02
C LEU A 362 3.10 -7.47 -10.35
N GLU A 363 2.96 -8.17 -11.46
CA GLU A 363 3.54 -7.76 -12.74
C GLU A 363 2.56 -7.05 -13.67
N GLN A 364 1.31 -7.51 -13.72
CA GLN A 364 0.32 -7.07 -14.71
C GLN A 364 -0.65 -6.04 -14.14
N CYS A 365 -1.13 -6.28 -12.95
CA CYS A 365 -2.21 -5.54 -12.34
C CYS A 365 -1.90 -4.05 -12.11
N PRO A 366 -0.75 -3.67 -11.51
CA PRO A 366 -0.43 -2.27 -11.25
C PRO A 366 -0.28 -1.43 -12.53
N THR A 367 0.15 -2.06 -13.63
CA THR A 367 0.30 -1.39 -14.92
C THR A 367 -1.03 -1.18 -15.63
N LYS A 368 -2.01 -2.04 -15.39
CA LYS A 368 -3.37 -1.92 -15.95
C LYS A 368 -4.23 -0.87 -15.22
N TYR A 369 -3.99 -0.66 -13.92
CA TYR A 369 -4.81 0.20 -13.06
C TYR A 369 -3.97 1.24 -12.27
N PRO A 370 -3.19 2.07 -12.97
CA PRO A 370 -2.30 3.06 -12.30
C PRO A 370 -3.07 4.12 -11.51
N GLU A 371 -4.34 4.39 -11.88
CA GLU A 371 -5.22 5.35 -11.22
C GLU A 371 -5.65 4.92 -9.81
N LYS A 372 -5.46 3.64 -9.46
CA LYS A 372 -5.76 3.14 -8.10
C LYS A 372 -4.71 3.53 -7.06
N GLY A 373 -3.59 4.15 -7.48
CA GLY A 373 -2.58 4.70 -6.55
C GLY A 373 -1.68 3.65 -5.89
N PHE A 374 -1.60 2.42 -6.43
CA PHE A 374 -0.72 1.39 -5.93
C PHE A 374 0.73 1.67 -6.28
N ALA A 375 1.62 1.47 -5.31
CA ALA A 375 3.05 1.50 -5.54
C ALA A 375 3.52 0.17 -6.15
N GLN A 376 4.20 0.25 -7.28
CA GLN A 376 4.80 -0.93 -7.89
C GLN A 376 5.92 -1.47 -6.98
N ILE A 377 5.89 -2.76 -6.71
CA ILE A 377 6.97 -3.44 -6.01
C ILE A 377 8.09 -3.68 -7.02
N THR A 378 9.27 -3.14 -6.73
CA THR A 378 10.44 -3.20 -7.62
C THR A 378 11.71 -3.56 -6.84
N GLY A 379 12.80 -3.83 -7.57
CA GLY A 379 14.10 -4.12 -6.98
C GLY A 379 14.14 -5.40 -6.15
N PRO A 380 14.94 -5.46 -5.06
CA PRO A 380 15.12 -6.68 -4.28
C PRO A 380 13.84 -7.30 -3.70
N LEU A 381 12.81 -6.49 -3.44
CA LEU A 381 11.53 -6.98 -2.93
C LEU A 381 10.72 -7.73 -4.01
N ALA A 382 10.85 -7.34 -5.28
CA ALA A 382 10.18 -8.03 -6.40
C ALA A 382 10.86 -9.34 -6.79
N THR A 383 12.15 -9.51 -6.44
CA THR A 383 12.94 -10.72 -6.76
C THR A 383 12.87 -11.78 -5.67
N LYS A 384 12.27 -11.49 -4.54
CA LYS A 384 12.09 -12.39 -3.40
C LYS A 384 10.85 -13.27 -3.56
#